data_2d6de42df76566e3d66412377cecb9b7
#
_entry.id   2d6de42df76566e3d66412377cecb9b7
#
_cell.length_a   1.000
_cell.length_b   1.000
_cell.length_c   1.000
_cell.angle_alpha   90.00
_cell.angle_beta   90.00
_cell.angle_gamma   90.00
#
_symmetry.space_group_name_H-M   'P 1'
#
loop_
_entity.id
_entity.type
_entity.pdbx_description
1 polymer ?
#
loop_
_entity_poly.entity_id
_entity_poly.type
_entity_poly.pdbx_seq_one_letter_code
_entity_poly.pdbx_strand_id
1 'polypeptide(L)'
;MAEKEDLFEMEKRKRIILVGFFVNLIIVLLFINSVGASPRVYYGQVVGIEFSLLQVRGEDGRVSVFWCGYKTFVDSRPPLIGDRVKVEYIKDSIKRNAVTRIAVLE
;
A
#
# COMPACT_ATOMS: atom_id res chain seq x y z
N MET A 1 31.56 8.27 48.69
CA MET A 1 30.11 8.13 48.60
C MET A 1 29.54 8.94 47.43
N ALA A 2 30.06 10.12 47.11
CA ALA A 2 29.61 10.90 45.96
C ALA A 2 29.84 10.20 44.61
N GLU A 3 30.91 9.42 44.45
CA GLU A 3 31.23 8.67 43.22
C GLU A 3 30.24 7.58 42.87
N LYS A 4 29.65 6.91 43.85
CA LYS A 4 28.63 5.87 43.59
C LYS A 4 27.29 6.45 43.14
N GLU A 5 26.90 7.61 43.60
CA GLU A 5 25.69 8.30 43.18
C GLU A 5 25.81 8.82 41.74
N ASP A 6 26.96 9.37 41.36
CA ASP A 6 27.21 9.81 40.00
C ASP A 6 27.22 8.68 38.97
N LEU A 7 27.78 7.53 39.32
CA LEU A 7 27.77 6.33 38.48
C LEU A 7 26.37 5.79 38.31
N PHE A 8 25.54 5.78 39.36
CA PHE A 8 24.17 5.32 39.33
C PHE A 8 23.28 6.23 38.45
N GLU A 9 23.45 7.53 38.51
CA GLU A 9 22.74 8.47 37.65
C GLU A 9 23.17 8.37 36.19
N MET A 10 24.42 8.12 35.90
CA MET A 10 24.89 7.88 34.52
C MET A 10 24.29 6.61 33.95
N GLU A 11 24.13 5.54 34.71
CA GLU A 11 23.44 4.32 34.24
C GLU A 11 21.97 4.56 33.97
N LYS A 12 21.27 5.34 34.79
CA LYS A 12 19.88 5.72 34.56
C LYS A 12 19.72 6.53 33.25
N ARG A 13 20.61 7.46 33.00
CA ARG A 13 20.60 8.27 31.75
C ARG A 13 20.83 7.41 30.52
N LYS A 14 21.74 6.45 30.58
CA LYS A 14 21.98 5.49 29.49
C LYS A 14 20.75 4.63 29.21
N ARG A 15 20.06 4.17 30.25
CA ARG A 15 18.82 3.38 30.10
C ARG A 15 17.71 4.18 29.48
N ILE A 16 17.51 5.43 29.86
CA ILE A 16 16.49 6.32 29.30
C ILE A 16 16.78 6.60 27.82
N ILE A 17 18.03 6.82 27.44
CA ILE A 17 18.44 7.03 26.05
C ILE A 17 18.21 5.77 25.21
N LEU A 18 18.52 4.58 25.73
CA LEU A 18 18.28 3.31 25.05
C LEU A 18 16.79 3.04 24.83
N VAL A 19 15.96 3.28 25.84
CA VAL A 19 14.50 3.12 25.73
C VAL A 19 13.92 4.10 24.69
N GLY A 20 14.35 5.37 24.71
CA GLY A 20 13.93 6.35 23.71
C GLY A 20 14.34 5.96 22.30
N PHE A 21 15.54 5.40 22.11
CA PHE A 21 16.01 4.91 20.83
C PHE A 21 15.16 3.73 20.32
N PHE A 22 14.81 2.77 21.19
CA PHE A 22 13.96 1.65 20.87
C PHE A 22 12.55 2.09 20.47
N VAL A 23 11.96 3.02 21.20
CA VAL A 23 10.62 3.57 20.88
C VAL A 23 10.64 4.24 19.52
N ASN A 24 11.64 5.05 19.20
CA ASN A 24 11.79 5.68 17.89
C ASN A 24 11.95 4.63 16.78
N LEU A 25 12.73 3.59 17.00
CA LEU A 25 12.91 2.50 16.04
C LEU A 25 11.59 1.77 15.76
N ILE A 26 10.79 1.49 16.78
CA ILE A 26 9.47 0.86 16.63
C ILE A 26 8.52 1.76 15.84
N ILE A 27 8.49 3.05 16.11
CA ILE A 27 7.67 4.03 15.37
C ILE A 27 8.08 4.06 13.89
N VAL A 28 9.36 4.08 13.60
CA VAL A 28 9.88 4.06 12.22
C VAL A 28 9.50 2.76 11.51
N LEU A 29 9.62 1.62 12.18
CA LEU A 29 9.22 0.32 11.62
C LEU A 29 7.71 0.25 11.33
N LEU A 30 6.88 0.76 12.22
CA LEU A 30 5.43 0.85 12.01
C LEU A 30 5.09 1.77 10.83
N PHE A 31 5.82 2.88 10.67
CA PHE A 31 5.64 3.80 9.57
C PHE A 31 6.02 3.16 8.23
N ILE A 32 7.11 2.39 8.18
CA ILE A 32 7.53 1.64 6.99
C ILE A 32 6.50 0.59 6.61
N ASN A 33 5.91 -0.12 7.58
CA ASN A 33 4.86 -1.10 7.33
C ASN A 33 3.58 -0.46 6.78
N SER A 34 3.23 0.76 7.18
CA SER A 34 2.09 1.49 6.61
C SER A 34 2.35 1.98 5.19
N VAL A 35 3.60 2.27 4.83
CA VAL A 35 4.02 2.63 3.47
C VAL A 35 4.02 1.41 2.53
N GLY A 36 4.01 0.17 3.06
CA GLY A 36 3.88 -1.07 2.27
C GLY A 36 2.54 -1.22 1.53
N ALA A 37 1.55 -0.32 1.78
CA ALA A 37 0.29 -0.23 1.05
C ALA A 37 0.36 0.75 -0.13
N SER A 38 1.55 1.00 -0.70
CA SER A 38 1.72 1.91 -1.84
C SER A 38 0.93 1.43 -3.06
N PRO A 39 0.27 2.35 -3.79
CA PRO A 39 -0.48 2.01 -5.00
C PRO A 39 0.42 1.37 -6.05
N ARG A 40 -0.10 0.33 -6.67
CA ARG A 40 0.53 -0.33 -7.83
C ARG A 40 -0.22 0.10 -9.08
N VAL A 41 0.46 0.04 -10.21
CA VAL A 41 -0.10 0.42 -11.51
C VAL A 41 -0.04 -0.78 -12.45
N TYR A 42 -1.15 -1.01 -13.15
CA TYR A 42 -1.28 -2.09 -14.14
C TYR A 42 -1.86 -1.54 -15.43
N TYR A 43 -1.23 -1.86 -16.54
CA TYR A 43 -1.69 -1.47 -17.87
C TYR A 43 -2.17 -2.70 -18.62
N GLY A 44 -3.30 -2.61 -19.29
CA GLY A 44 -3.80 -3.73 -20.06
C GLY A 44 -5.10 -3.42 -20.77
N GLN A 45 -5.70 -4.47 -21.32
CA GLN A 45 -6.98 -4.41 -22.03
C GLN A 45 -8.06 -5.12 -21.22
N VAL A 46 -9.22 -4.50 -21.10
CA VAL A 46 -10.38 -5.08 -20.42
C VAL A 46 -10.90 -6.25 -21.25
N VAL A 47 -10.92 -7.43 -20.66
CA VAL A 47 -11.42 -8.65 -21.32
C VAL A 47 -12.69 -9.19 -20.67
N GLY A 48 -13.04 -8.71 -19.49
CA GLY A 48 -14.26 -9.11 -18.81
C GLY A 48 -14.68 -8.11 -17.74
N ILE A 49 -15.98 -7.94 -17.60
CA ILE A 49 -16.58 -7.10 -16.55
C ILE A 49 -17.75 -7.90 -15.98
N GLU A 50 -17.74 -8.12 -14.66
CA GLU A 50 -18.82 -8.83 -13.98
C GLU A 50 -19.06 -8.14 -12.63
N PHE A 51 -20.16 -7.39 -12.52
CA PHE A 51 -20.47 -6.59 -11.33
C PHE A 51 -19.31 -5.65 -10.95
N SER A 52 -18.71 -5.87 -9.79
CA SER A 52 -17.58 -5.10 -9.30
C SER A 52 -16.22 -5.69 -9.72
N LEU A 53 -16.21 -6.77 -10.49
CA LEU A 53 -15.00 -7.49 -10.88
C LEU A 53 -14.58 -7.09 -12.30
N LEU A 54 -13.34 -6.68 -12.46
CA LEU A 54 -12.74 -6.30 -13.72
C LEU A 54 -11.62 -7.26 -14.07
N GLN A 55 -11.68 -7.85 -15.26
CA GLN A 55 -10.62 -8.71 -15.78
C GLN A 55 -9.82 -7.92 -16.82
N VAL A 56 -8.51 -7.80 -16.61
CA VAL A 56 -7.61 -7.04 -17.47
C VAL A 56 -6.47 -7.95 -17.93
N ARG A 57 -6.27 -8.03 -19.25
CA ARG A 57 -5.13 -8.73 -19.83
C ARG A 57 -3.96 -7.77 -19.94
N GLY A 58 -2.86 -8.08 -19.26
CA GLY A 58 -1.62 -7.31 -19.33
C GLY A 58 -0.83 -7.55 -20.60
N GLU A 59 0.28 -6.84 -20.74
CA GLU A 59 1.18 -6.94 -21.88
C GLU A 59 1.84 -8.35 -22.00
N ASP A 60 1.97 -9.06 -20.89
CA ASP A 60 2.46 -10.43 -20.83
C ASP A 60 1.43 -11.49 -21.25
N GLY A 61 0.21 -11.08 -21.60
CA GLY A 61 -0.90 -11.94 -21.97
C GLY A 61 -1.66 -12.53 -20.79
N ARG A 62 -1.22 -12.31 -19.57
CA ARG A 62 -1.90 -12.83 -18.37
C ARG A 62 -3.09 -11.95 -18.02
N VAL A 63 -4.16 -12.60 -17.56
CA VAL A 63 -5.36 -11.92 -17.10
C VAL A 63 -5.30 -11.77 -15.59
N SER A 64 -5.39 -10.52 -15.13
CA SER A 64 -5.46 -10.19 -13.71
C SER A 64 -6.86 -9.74 -13.35
N VAL A 65 -7.29 -10.04 -12.13
CA VAL A 65 -8.61 -9.71 -11.61
C VAL A 65 -8.49 -8.55 -10.65
N PHE A 66 -9.33 -7.54 -10.85
CA PHE A 66 -9.37 -6.32 -10.05
C PHE A 66 -10.78 -6.12 -9.48
N TRP A 67 -10.85 -5.64 -8.26
CA TRP A 67 -12.11 -5.35 -7.58
C TRP A 67 -12.34 -3.85 -7.55
N CYS A 68 -13.44 -3.43 -8.18
CA CYS A 68 -13.89 -2.04 -8.18
C CYS A 68 -15.02 -1.88 -7.17
N GLY A 69 -14.93 -0.83 -6.35
CA GLY A 69 -15.97 -0.53 -5.36
C GLY A 69 -16.39 0.94 -5.44
N TYR A 70 -17.21 1.35 -4.47
CA TYR A 70 -17.68 2.74 -4.39
C TYR A 70 -16.54 3.75 -4.13
N LYS A 71 -15.40 3.28 -3.62
CA LYS A 71 -14.21 4.11 -3.42
C LYS A 71 -13.30 4.19 -4.64
N THR A 72 -13.60 3.42 -5.69
CA THR A 72 -12.83 3.46 -6.93
C THR A 72 -13.13 4.75 -7.68
N PHE A 73 -12.11 5.54 -7.95
CA PHE A 73 -12.24 6.73 -8.79
C PHE A 73 -12.15 6.34 -10.25
N VAL A 74 -13.21 6.66 -11.01
CA VAL A 74 -13.26 6.42 -12.46
C VAL A 74 -12.93 7.73 -13.17
N ASP A 75 -11.83 7.72 -13.92
CA ASP A 75 -11.37 8.87 -14.67
C ASP A 75 -12.00 8.85 -16.08
N SER A 76 -12.63 9.94 -16.45
CA SER A 76 -13.34 10.16 -17.74
C SER A 76 -14.63 9.38 -17.86
N ARG A 77 -14.59 8.09 -18.15
CA ARG A 77 -15.76 7.24 -18.36
C ARG A 77 -15.52 5.85 -17.80
N PRO A 78 -16.59 5.12 -17.50
CA PRO A 78 -16.46 3.71 -17.11
C PRO A 78 -15.80 2.87 -18.23
N PRO A 79 -14.91 1.94 -17.88
CA PRO A 79 -14.29 1.06 -18.86
C PRO A 79 -15.30 0.08 -19.47
N LEU A 80 -15.11 -0.23 -20.72
CA LEU A 80 -15.86 -1.25 -21.45
C LEU A 80 -14.91 -2.36 -21.91
N ILE A 81 -15.49 -3.54 -22.23
CA ILE A 81 -14.70 -4.65 -22.79
C ILE A 81 -14.02 -4.19 -24.07
N GLY A 82 -12.72 -4.45 -24.17
CA GLY A 82 -11.88 -4.03 -25.30
C GLY A 82 -11.10 -2.74 -25.05
N ASP A 83 -11.44 -1.97 -24.03
CA ASP A 83 -10.73 -0.74 -23.71
C ASP A 83 -9.35 -1.02 -23.13
N ARG A 84 -8.37 -0.18 -23.52
CA ARG A 84 -7.08 -0.14 -22.85
C ARG A 84 -7.20 0.73 -21.61
N VAL A 85 -6.70 0.25 -20.49
CA VAL A 85 -6.86 0.92 -19.21
C VAL A 85 -5.55 0.99 -18.45
N LYS A 86 -5.46 2.02 -17.62
CA LYS A 86 -4.48 2.15 -16.55
C LYS A 86 -5.22 1.93 -15.24
N VAL A 87 -4.82 0.92 -14.49
CA VAL A 87 -5.44 0.58 -13.21
C VAL A 87 -4.46 0.88 -12.08
N GLU A 88 -4.84 1.76 -11.18
CA GLU A 88 -4.14 1.96 -9.91
C GLU A 88 -4.85 1.16 -8.84
N TYR A 89 -4.12 0.31 -8.14
CA TYR A 89 -4.69 -0.60 -7.16
C TYR A 89 -3.78 -0.82 -5.96
N ILE A 90 -4.38 -1.28 -4.89
CA ILE A 90 -3.69 -1.72 -3.68
C ILE A 90 -4.09 -3.15 -3.35
N LYS A 91 -3.24 -3.87 -2.61
CA LYS A 91 -3.65 -5.13 -2.00
C LYS A 91 -4.45 -4.83 -0.74
N ASP A 92 -5.67 -5.33 -0.67
CA ASP A 92 -6.50 -5.16 0.52
C ASP A 92 -6.13 -6.17 1.63
N SER A 93 -6.88 -6.15 2.74
CA SER A 93 -6.63 -7.02 3.90
C SER A 93 -6.74 -8.51 3.59
N ILE A 94 -7.48 -8.89 2.54
CA ILE A 94 -7.64 -10.28 2.09
C ILE A 94 -6.88 -10.56 0.80
N LYS A 95 -5.89 -9.73 0.47
CA LYS A 95 -4.98 -9.86 -0.66
C LYS A 95 -5.64 -9.77 -2.03
N ARG A 96 -6.79 -9.10 -2.14
CA ARG A 96 -7.40 -8.78 -3.43
C ARG A 96 -6.79 -7.50 -4.01
N ASN A 97 -6.80 -7.41 -5.34
CA ASN A 97 -6.41 -6.18 -6.04
C ASN A 97 -7.57 -5.18 -6.00
N ALA A 98 -7.60 -4.31 -5.02
CA ALA A 98 -8.63 -3.31 -4.86
C ALA A 98 -8.28 -2.05 -5.66
N VAL A 99 -9.10 -1.71 -6.65
CA VAL A 99 -8.85 -0.57 -7.54
C VAL A 99 -9.13 0.73 -6.81
N THR A 100 -8.14 1.61 -6.78
CA THR A 100 -8.28 2.97 -6.25
C THR A 100 -8.61 3.97 -7.35
N ARG A 101 -8.06 3.76 -8.54
CA ARG A 101 -8.32 4.63 -9.70
C ARG A 101 -8.20 3.83 -10.99
N ILE A 102 -9.10 4.08 -11.92
CA ILE A 102 -9.07 3.50 -13.25
C ILE A 102 -9.23 4.58 -14.31
N ALA A 103 -8.41 4.54 -15.35
CA ALA A 103 -8.47 5.46 -16.47
C ALA A 103 -8.49 4.70 -17.77
N VAL A 104 -9.41 5.06 -18.68
CA VAL A 104 -9.45 4.53 -20.03
C VAL A 104 -8.44 5.29 -20.88
N LEU A 105 -7.56 4.56 -21.55
CA LEU A 105 -6.52 5.12 -22.43
C LEU A 105 -7.05 5.11 -23.87
N GLU A 106 -7.18 6.28 -24.43
CA GLU A 106 -7.62 6.42 -25.82
C GLU A 106 -6.46 6.73 -26.75
#